data_0195c6a37f5004dcc543ef9d0f8e410c
#
_entry.id   0195c6a37f5004dcc543ef9d0f8e410c
#
_cell.length_a   1.000
_cell.length_b   1.000
_cell.length_c   1.000
_cell.angle_alpha   90.00
_cell.angle_beta   90.00
_cell.angle_gamma   90.00
#
_symmetry.space_group_name_H-M   'P 1'
#
loop_
_entity.id
_entity.type
_entity.pdbx_description
1 polymer ?
#
loop_
_entity_poly.entity_id
_entity_poly.type
_entity_poly.pdbx_seq_one_letter_code
_entity_poly.pdbx_strand_id
1 'polypeptide(L)'
;DGCSVMEMLTNCVIFNDGTHKLITDREVRADRTIILRHGEKMIFGKNRDKGLVLDGMGLRVVTIGEGGVTEDDILVHDAHSDNVGIHMMLADMKYPDFPVALGVIRDVKDVTYDDGVRDQVEEVKAKSKIQCVDDLLRSGSTWEVK
;
A
#
# COMPACT_ATOMS: atom_id res chain seq x y z
N ASP A 1 -10.68 -1.27 10.36
CA ASP A 1 -10.39 0.11 10.75
C ASP A 1 -9.37 0.69 9.79
N GLY A 2 -9.46 2.00 9.49
CA GLY A 2 -8.56 2.68 8.58
C GLY A 2 -9.03 2.70 7.13
N CYS A 3 -8.09 2.97 6.19
CA CYS A 3 -8.35 3.05 4.75
C CYS A 3 -7.74 1.84 4.05
N SER A 4 -8.53 1.16 3.22
CA SER A 4 -8.05 0.07 2.37
C SER A 4 -8.44 0.32 0.92
N VAL A 5 -7.51 0.07 0.01
CA VAL A 5 -7.75 0.13 -1.43
C VAL A 5 -7.45 -1.24 -2.03
N MET A 6 -8.40 -1.76 -2.80
CA MET A 6 -8.23 -3.03 -3.52
C MET A 6 -8.62 -2.84 -4.98
N GLU A 7 -7.69 -3.17 -5.87
CA GLU A 7 -7.95 -3.25 -7.30
C GLU A 7 -8.22 -4.70 -7.69
N MET A 8 -9.37 -4.93 -8.32
CA MET A 8 -9.75 -6.25 -8.83
C MET A 8 -9.78 -6.21 -10.36
N LEU A 9 -8.88 -7.00 -10.97
CA LEU A 9 -8.80 -7.14 -12.42
C LEU A 9 -9.87 -8.13 -12.90
N THR A 10 -11.00 -7.60 -13.37
CA THR A 10 -12.13 -8.41 -13.84
C THR A 10 -12.31 -8.29 -15.35
N ASN A 11 -12.69 -9.40 -16.00
CA ASN A 11 -13.03 -9.40 -17.41
C ASN A 11 -14.49 -8.98 -17.64
N CYS A 12 -14.74 -8.20 -18.68
CA CYS A 12 -16.08 -7.85 -19.10
C CYS A 12 -16.32 -8.35 -20.52
N VAL A 13 -17.07 -9.46 -20.65
CA VAL A 13 -17.32 -10.13 -21.93
C VAL A 13 -18.12 -9.29 -22.93
N ILE A 14 -18.81 -8.24 -22.45
CA ILE A 14 -19.65 -7.39 -23.31
C ILE A 14 -18.84 -6.19 -23.83
N PHE A 15 -18.14 -5.49 -22.94
CA PHE A 15 -17.50 -4.22 -23.31
C PHE A 15 -16.02 -4.37 -23.63
N ASN A 16 -15.30 -5.31 -23.00
CA ASN A 16 -13.88 -5.48 -23.20
C ASN A 16 -13.44 -6.93 -22.89
N ASP A 17 -13.88 -7.86 -23.73
CA ASP A 17 -13.53 -9.27 -23.55
C ASP A 17 -12.04 -9.50 -23.79
N GLY A 18 -11.44 -10.25 -22.88
CA GLY A 18 -10.04 -10.63 -22.93
C GLY A 18 -9.06 -9.52 -22.57
N THR A 19 -9.50 -8.41 -21.98
CA THR A 19 -8.64 -7.28 -21.61
C THR A 19 -7.43 -7.69 -20.77
N HIS A 20 -7.58 -8.72 -19.93
CA HIS A 20 -6.51 -9.22 -19.07
C HIS A 20 -5.83 -10.50 -19.57
N LYS A 21 -6.09 -10.96 -20.80
CA LYS A 21 -5.45 -12.16 -21.37
C LYS A 21 -3.93 -12.11 -21.30
N LEU A 22 -3.38 -10.90 -21.43
CA LEU A 22 -1.94 -10.65 -21.35
C LEU A 22 -1.29 -11.22 -20.07
N ILE A 23 -2.04 -11.20 -18.97
CA ILE A 23 -1.55 -11.61 -17.63
C ILE A 23 -2.30 -12.81 -17.04
N THR A 24 -3.39 -13.24 -17.66
CA THR A 24 -4.21 -14.37 -17.14
C THR A 24 -3.98 -15.67 -17.88
N ASP A 25 -3.48 -15.63 -19.11
CA ASP A 25 -3.17 -16.82 -19.89
C ASP A 25 -2.13 -17.68 -19.15
N ARG A 26 -2.45 -18.97 -19.01
CA ARG A 26 -1.65 -19.91 -18.23
C ARG A 26 -0.21 -20.08 -18.71
N GLU A 27 0.02 -19.92 -20.01
CA GLU A 27 1.35 -20.09 -20.60
C GLU A 27 2.30 -18.95 -20.26
N VAL A 28 1.79 -17.74 -20.13
CA VAL A 28 2.58 -16.52 -19.94
C VAL A 28 2.44 -15.87 -18.57
N ARG A 29 1.42 -16.23 -17.81
CA ARG A 29 1.09 -15.62 -16.53
C ARG A 29 2.28 -15.57 -15.57
N ALA A 30 2.99 -16.70 -15.44
CA ALA A 30 4.10 -16.78 -14.50
C ALA A 30 5.26 -15.83 -14.85
N ASP A 31 5.46 -15.52 -16.14
CA ASP A 31 6.49 -14.60 -16.62
C ASP A 31 6.06 -13.13 -16.62
N ARG A 32 4.76 -12.86 -16.48
CA ARG A 32 4.19 -11.53 -16.61
C ARG A 32 3.56 -10.99 -15.33
N THR A 33 3.49 -11.81 -14.30
CA THR A 33 2.97 -11.41 -12.99
C THR A 33 3.92 -11.79 -11.87
N ILE A 34 3.91 -11.01 -10.82
CA ILE A 34 4.60 -11.32 -9.56
C ILE A 34 3.58 -11.24 -8.43
N ILE A 35 3.59 -12.22 -7.52
CA ILE A 35 2.74 -12.20 -6.33
C ILE A 35 3.57 -11.71 -5.16
N LEU A 36 3.23 -10.53 -4.67
CA LEU A 36 3.91 -9.90 -3.55
C LEU A 36 3.38 -10.45 -2.23
N ARG A 37 4.28 -10.95 -1.40
CA ARG A 37 4.00 -11.39 -0.03
C ARG A 37 5.05 -10.84 0.91
N HIS A 38 4.61 -10.32 2.02
CA HIS A 38 5.53 -9.82 3.04
C HIS A 38 6.54 -10.88 3.47
N GLY A 39 7.82 -10.50 3.52
CA GLY A 39 8.93 -11.37 3.91
C GLY A 39 9.43 -12.33 2.82
N GLU A 40 8.80 -12.38 1.64
CA GLU A 40 9.27 -13.22 0.54
C GLU A 40 10.13 -12.43 -0.46
N LYS A 41 11.12 -13.11 -1.05
CA LYS A 41 11.92 -12.56 -2.14
C LYS A 41 11.04 -12.33 -3.37
N MET A 42 11.20 -11.20 -4.02
CA MET A 42 10.42 -10.80 -5.20
C MET A 42 10.91 -11.52 -6.45
N ILE A 43 10.69 -12.84 -6.49
CA ILE A 43 11.08 -13.75 -7.58
C ILE A 43 9.84 -14.16 -8.36
N PHE A 44 9.93 -14.15 -9.69
CA PHE A 44 8.86 -14.55 -10.59
C PHE A 44 9.41 -15.32 -11.80
N GLY A 45 8.53 -15.62 -12.76
CA GLY A 45 8.87 -16.41 -13.93
C GLY A 45 8.50 -17.88 -13.76
N LYS A 46 8.25 -18.56 -14.89
CA LYS A 46 7.87 -19.97 -14.92
C LYS A 46 8.92 -20.86 -14.25
N ASN A 47 10.19 -20.53 -14.41
CA ASN A 47 11.33 -21.25 -13.83
C ASN A 47 11.82 -20.61 -12.51
N ARG A 48 11.16 -19.57 -12.00
CA ARG A 48 11.62 -18.77 -10.86
C ARG A 48 13.03 -18.20 -11.07
N ASP A 49 13.31 -17.79 -12.29
CA ASP A 49 14.61 -17.33 -12.78
C ASP A 49 14.72 -15.81 -12.91
N LYS A 50 13.65 -15.09 -12.61
CA LYS A 50 13.61 -13.64 -12.67
C LYS A 50 13.35 -13.04 -11.29
N GLY A 51 13.94 -11.89 -11.02
CA GLY A 51 13.74 -11.19 -9.75
C GLY A 51 13.81 -9.67 -9.90
N LEU A 52 13.40 -8.97 -8.86
CA LEU A 52 13.47 -7.52 -8.75
C LEU A 52 14.65 -7.11 -7.88
N VAL A 53 15.43 -6.15 -8.35
CA VAL A 53 16.52 -5.50 -7.61
C VAL A 53 16.35 -3.99 -7.62
N LEU A 54 16.96 -3.29 -6.66
CA LEU A 54 17.12 -1.84 -6.75
C LEU A 54 18.30 -1.50 -7.68
N ASP A 55 18.07 -0.56 -8.57
CA ASP A 55 19.09 0.02 -9.43
C ASP A 55 19.03 1.55 -9.29
N GLY A 56 19.92 2.08 -8.49
CA GLY A 56 19.85 3.48 -8.09
C GLY A 56 18.57 3.79 -7.29
N MET A 57 17.71 4.63 -7.83
CA MET A 57 16.43 5.00 -7.23
C MET A 57 15.22 4.29 -7.88
N GLY A 58 15.44 3.26 -8.68
CA GLY A 58 14.39 2.54 -9.39
C GLY A 58 14.46 1.04 -9.18
N LEU A 59 13.46 0.34 -9.71
CA LEU A 59 13.44 -1.11 -9.79
C LEU A 59 14.01 -1.57 -11.14
N ARG A 60 14.63 -2.73 -11.14
CA ARG A 60 15.07 -3.41 -12.34
C ARG A 60 14.77 -4.90 -12.26
N VAL A 61 14.34 -5.47 -13.37
CA VAL A 61 14.21 -6.92 -13.53
C VAL A 61 15.57 -7.51 -13.90
N VAL A 62 15.96 -8.58 -13.23
CA VAL A 62 17.20 -9.33 -13.48
C VAL A 62 16.90 -10.81 -13.65
N THR A 63 17.79 -11.51 -14.39
CA THR A 63 17.78 -12.97 -14.47
C THR A 63 18.74 -13.55 -13.44
N ILE A 64 18.25 -14.42 -12.57
CA ILE A 64 19.05 -15.10 -11.55
C ILE A 64 20.00 -16.09 -12.24
N GLY A 65 21.27 -16.03 -11.88
CA GLY A 65 22.32 -16.86 -12.51
C GLY A 65 23.02 -16.20 -13.68
N GLU A 66 22.53 -15.06 -14.20
CA GLU A 66 23.19 -14.28 -15.23
C GLU A 66 23.94 -13.06 -14.63
N GLY A 67 25.06 -12.70 -15.22
CA GLY A 67 25.84 -11.53 -14.81
C GLY A 67 26.32 -11.53 -13.35
N GLY A 68 26.35 -12.71 -12.70
CA GLY A 68 26.74 -12.86 -11.28
C GLY A 68 25.61 -12.59 -10.29
N VAL A 69 24.39 -12.37 -10.76
CA VAL A 69 23.22 -12.16 -9.88
C VAL A 69 22.81 -13.49 -9.23
N THR A 70 22.65 -13.45 -7.93
CA THR A 70 22.20 -14.60 -7.11
C THR A 70 20.81 -14.30 -6.51
N GLU A 71 20.17 -15.31 -5.95
CA GLU A 71 18.91 -15.11 -5.21
C GLU A 71 19.07 -14.12 -4.04
N ASP A 72 20.27 -14.00 -3.47
CA ASP A 72 20.51 -13.12 -2.32
C ASP A 72 20.51 -11.63 -2.70
N ASP A 73 20.71 -11.32 -3.98
CA ASP A 73 20.63 -9.97 -4.50
C ASP A 73 19.18 -9.52 -4.72
N ILE A 74 18.22 -10.46 -4.72
CA ILE A 74 16.82 -10.15 -4.97
C ILE A 74 16.18 -9.50 -3.74
N LEU A 75 15.45 -8.42 -3.98
CA LEU A 75 14.71 -7.71 -2.95
C LEU A 75 13.71 -8.60 -2.22
N VAL A 76 13.68 -8.48 -0.91
CA VAL A 76 12.63 -9.04 -0.07
C VAL A 76 11.50 -8.01 0.04
N HIS A 77 10.28 -8.43 -0.20
CA HIS A 77 9.12 -7.55 -0.08
C HIS A 77 8.78 -7.27 1.38
N ASP A 78 8.81 -6.00 1.77
CA ASP A 78 8.34 -5.54 3.07
C ASP A 78 7.07 -4.70 2.92
N ALA A 79 5.91 -5.35 3.07
CA ALA A 79 4.61 -4.67 2.99
C ALA A 79 4.39 -3.67 4.15
N HIS A 80 5.14 -3.82 5.24
CA HIS A 80 5.00 -3.00 6.46
C HIS A 80 5.99 -1.84 6.53
N SER A 81 6.85 -1.68 5.51
CA SER A 81 7.83 -0.60 5.46
C SER A 81 7.16 0.78 5.47
N ASP A 82 7.71 1.70 6.26
CA ASP A 82 7.31 3.11 6.25
C ASP A 82 7.73 3.83 4.96
N ASN A 83 8.66 3.25 4.21
CA ASN A 83 9.11 3.81 2.94
C ASN A 83 8.07 3.61 1.83
N VAL A 84 7.25 4.64 1.62
CA VAL A 84 6.23 4.67 0.57
C VAL A 84 6.83 4.51 -0.84
N GLY A 85 8.07 4.95 -1.05
CA GLY A 85 8.70 4.98 -2.38
C GLY A 85 8.76 3.61 -3.03
N ILE A 86 9.15 2.56 -2.29
CA ILE A 86 9.20 1.20 -2.82
C ILE A 86 7.79 0.69 -3.20
N HIS A 87 6.78 0.96 -2.38
CA HIS A 87 5.41 0.54 -2.64
C HIS A 87 4.83 1.25 -3.89
N MET A 88 5.16 2.53 -4.07
CA MET A 88 4.76 3.28 -5.28
C MET A 88 5.41 2.71 -6.53
N MET A 89 6.70 2.37 -6.49
CA MET A 89 7.38 1.73 -7.61
C MET A 89 6.76 0.36 -7.95
N LEU A 90 6.43 -0.44 -6.94
CA LEU A 90 5.77 -1.74 -7.14
C LEU A 90 4.36 -1.58 -7.73
N ALA A 91 3.61 -0.56 -7.32
CA ALA A 91 2.28 -0.28 -7.84
C ALA A 91 2.30 0.26 -9.29
N ASP A 92 3.37 0.94 -9.69
CA ASP A 92 3.51 1.48 -11.05
C ASP A 92 4.16 0.52 -12.06
N MET A 93 4.54 -0.69 -11.63
CA MET A 93 5.11 -1.71 -12.53
C MET A 93 4.15 -2.06 -13.66
N LYS A 94 4.62 -1.97 -14.90
CA LYS A 94 3.83 -2.21 -16.11
C LYS A 94 4.56 -3.13 -17.08
N TYR A 95 3.83 -4.07 -17.64
CA TYR A 95 4.30 -4.87 -18.77
C TYR A 95 4.46 -3.97 -20.02
N PRO A 96 5.50 -4.13 -20.86
CA PRO A 96 6.44 -5.27 -20.87
C PRO A 96 7.70 -5.12 -20.00
N ASP A 97 8.00 -3.94 -19.50
CA ASP A 97 9.26 -3.69 -18.78
C ASP A 97 9.33 -4.38 -17.43
N PHE A 98 8.17 -4.52 -16.77
CA PHE A 98 8.03 -5.17 -15.48
C PHE A 98 6.87 -6.18 -15.48
N PRO A 99 6.89 -7.16 -14.55
CA PRO A 99 5.71 -7.97 -14.28
C PRO A 99 4.61 -7.11 -13.64
N VAL A 100 3.36 -7.50 -13.82
CA VAL A 100 2.25 -6.88 -13.10
C VAL A 100 2.27 -7.38 -11.65
N ALA A 101 2.33 -6.45 -10.69
CA ALA A 101 2.31 -6.77 -9.27
C ALA A 101 0.90 -7.19 -8.83
N LEU A 102 0.81 -8.31 -8.16
CA LEU A 102 -0.40 -8.83 -7.53
C LEU A 102 -0.12 -9.14 -6.06
N GLY A 103 -1.16 -9.21 -5.24
CA GLY A 103 -1.03 -9.49 -3.81
C GLY A 103 -1.05 -8.23 -2.96
N VAL A 104 -0.40 -8.25 -1.81
CA VAL A 104 -0.41 -7.14 -0.85
C VAL A 104 0.81 -6.26 -1.08
N ILE A 105 0.60 -5.09 -1.67
CA ILE A 105 1.68 -4.13 -1.96
C ILE A 105 2.09 -3.38 -0.68
N ARG A 106 1.10 -2.94 0.12
CA ARG A 106 1.33 -2.16 1.34
C ARG A 106 0.31 -2.54 2.41
N ASP A 107 0.78 -2.77 3.61
CA ASP A 107 -0.03 -3.04 4.81
C ASP A 107 0.65 -2.39 6.02
N VAL A 108 0.42 -1.10 6.20
CA VAL A 108 1.02 -0.29 7.28
C VAL A 108 -0.06 0.15 8.23
N LYS A 109 0.20 0.00 9.52
CA LYS A 109 -0.69 0.53 10.55
C LYS A 109 -0.45 2.02 10.72
N ASP A 110 -1.54 2.76 10.80
CA ASP A 110 -1.54 4.19 11.08
C ASP A 110 -2.71 4.54 11.98
N VAL A 111 -2.73 5.77 12.51
CA VAL A 111 -3.82 6.27 13.34
C VAL A 111 -5.11 6.26 12.52
N THR A 112 -6.17 5.66 13.07
CA THR A 112 -7.47 5.66 12.40
C THR A 112 -8.11 7.05 12.49
N TYR A 113 -9.04 7.34 11.57
CA TYR A 113 -9.82 8.58 11.62
C TYR A 113 -10.54 8.75 12.96
N ASP A 114 -11.15 7.67 13.46
CA ASP A 114 -11.90 7.69 14.72
C ASP A 114 -10.99 7.99 15.92
N ASP A 115 -9.78 7.41 15.94
CA ASP A 115 -8.80 7.68 16.98
C ASP A 115 -8.32 9.13 16.92
N GLY A 116 -8.00 9.63 15.73
CA GLY A 116 -7.61 11.02 15.52
C GLY A 116 -8.69 12.01 15.98
N VAL A 117 -9.97 11.72 15.72
CA VAL A 117 -11.09 12.55 16.22
C VAL A 117 -11.22 12.48 17.74
N ARG A 118 -11.07 11.29 18.33
CA ARG A 118 -11.09 11.15 19.80
C ARG A 118 -9.96 11.94 20.45
N ASP A 119 -8.75 11.80 19.92
CA ASP A 119 -7.57 12.52 20.43
C ASP A 119 -7.78 14.04 20.35
N GLN A 120 -8.31 14.54 19.24
CA GLN A 120 -8.65 15.95 19.08
C GLN A 120 -9.68 16.43 20.12
N VAL A 121 -10.73 15.63 20.36
CA VAL A 121 -11.75 15.96 21.35
C VAL A 121 -11.13 15.98 22.76
N GLU A 122 -10.31 15.01 23.12
CA GLU A 122 -9.66 14.98 24.43
C GLU A 122 -8.66 16.13 24.60
N GLU A 123 -7.91 16.46 23.57
CA GLU A 123 -7.01 17.64 23.59
C GLU A 123 -7.77 18.94 23.82
N VAL A 124 -8.90 19.16 23.14
CA VAL A 124 -9.73 20.34 23.30
C VAL A 124 -10.34 20.38 24.69
N LYS A 125 -10.85 19.27 25.19
CA LYS A 125 -11.37 19.18 26.58
C LYS A 125 -10.30 19.54 27.61
N ALA A 126 -9.09 18.99 27.45
CA ALA A 126 -7.99 19.26 28.39
C ALA A 126 -7.57 20.76 28.42
N LYS A 127 -7.68 21.44 27.28
CA LYS A 127 -7.37 22.88 27.17
C LYS A 127 -8.55 23.79 27.54
N SER A 128 -9.75 23.27 27.64
CA SER A 128 -10.96 24.04 27.91
C SER A 128 -10.97 24.55 29.35
N LYS A 129 -11.34 25.80 29.50
CA LYS A 129 -11.63 26.40 30.81
C LYS A 129 -13.03 26.04 31.30
N ILE A 130 -13.86 25.46 30.45
CA ILE A 130 -15.24 25.04 30.74
C ILE A 130 -15.20 23.58 31.18
N GLN A 131 -15.38 23.33 32.46
CA GLN A 131 -15.33 21.98 33.06
C GLN A 131 -16.70 21.43 33.40
N CYS A 132 -17.70 22.31 33.54
CA CYS A 132 -19.07 21.94 33.90
C CYS A 132 -20.09 22.83 33.19
N VAL A 133 -21.37 22.47 33.29
CA VAL A 133 -22.47 23.23 32.70
C VAL A 133 -22.54 24.66 33.25
N ASP A 134 -22.22 24.87 34.52
CA ASP A 134 -22.20 26.19 35.16
C ASP A 134 -21.13 27.09 34.55
N ASP A 135 -19.95 26.54 34.26
CA ASP A 135 -18.90 27.29 33.56
C ASP A 135 -19.34 27.68 32.16
N LEU A 136 -20.04 26.76 31.46
CA LEU A 136 -20.59 27.04 30.14
C LEU A 136 -21.60 28.18 30.15
N LEU A 137 -22.54 28.13 31.10
CA LEU A 137 -23.58 29.15 31.27
C LEU A 137 -22.99 30.54 31.62
N ARG A 138 -21.84 30.56 32.31
CA ARG A 138 -21.15 31.81 32.70
C ARG A 138 -20.04 32.21 31.77
N SER A 139 -19.79 31.47 30.71
CA SER A 139 -18.67 31.74 29.77
C SER A 139 -18.90 32.97 28.87
N GLY A 140 -20.14 33.40 28.74
CA GLY A 140 -20.54 34.59 27.99
C GLY A 140 -20.73 35.85 28.81
N SER A 141 -21.34 36.87 28.22
CA SER A 141 -21.77 38.08 28.96
C SER A 141 -22.95 37.74 29.86
N THR A 142 -22.72 37.81 31.16
CA THR A 142 -23.75 37.56 32.16
C THR A 142 -24.06 38.84 32.94
N TRP A 143 -25.30 38.99 33.43
CA TRP A 143 -25.72 40.05 34.32
C TRP A 143 -26.55 39.47 35.45
N GLU A 144 -26.53 40.15 36.57
CA GLU A 144 -27.41 39.79 37.72
C GLU A 144 -28.76 40.51 37.57
N VAL A 145 -29.84 39.75 37.72
CA VAL A 145 -31.17 40.29 37.83
C VAL A 145 -31.38 40.64 39.32
N LYS A 146 -31.52 41.93 39.62
CA LYS A 146 -31.82 42.44 40.96
C LYS A 146 -33.29 42.42 41.25
#